data_de86514a9a4fb69e7cbafdc678e0a59c
#
_entry.id   de86514a9a4fb69e7cbafdc678e0a59c
#
_cell.length_a   1.000
_cell.length_b   1.000
_cell.length_c   1.000
_cell.angle_alpha   90.00
_cell.angle_beta   90.00
_cell.angle_gamma   90.00
#
_symmetry.space_group_name_H-M   'P 1'
#
loop_
_entity.id
_entity.type
_entity.pdbx_description
1 polymer ?
#
loop_
_entity_poly.entity_id
_entity_poly.type
_entity_poly.pdbx_seq_one_letter_code
_entity_poly.pdbx_strand_id
1 'polypeptide(L)'
;MKTKIDVIASSSGGNAYRLSCGGGNLLIECGIPYRKLLRALDFSLTDIDGVLLSHCHSDHSAAARELVRRGIDVYSSAATFEALGLSGHRCRAVKAHEPFMIGGISVYPFDVQHDAPDPLGFVITDTASGERTLFFTDTYYVEYVFSGVDVIMGEVNYSMKTLSADMRAARRERLMTSHMSLEHFLQLLRSYDTPRLKRVYAMHLSDDNSDEEYFRREISRAVSAELIICERSII
;
A
#
# COMPACT_ATOMS: atom_id res chain seq x y z
N MET A 1 13.85 -1.34 -17.20
CA MET A 1 13.03 -0.11 -17.09
C MET A 1 12.96 0.26 -15.62
N LYS A 2 13.02 1.53 -15.25
CA LYS A 2 12.90 1.95 -13.84
C LYS A 2 11.44 1.77 -13.40
N THR A 3 11.22 1.30 -12.18
CA THR A 3 9.86 1.15 -11.63
C THR A 3 9.15 2.50 -11.59
N LYS A 4 7.96 2.56 -12.18
CA LYS A 4 7.05 3.70 -12.15
C LYS A 4 5.88 3.38 -11.22
N ILE A 5 5.49 4.33 -10.39
CA ILE A 5 4.32 4.22 -9.53
C ILE A 5 3.39 5.38 -9.88
N ASP A 6 2.19 5.03 -10.34
CA ASP A 6 1.09 5.98 -10.56
C ASP A 6 0.13 5.89 -9.37
N VAL A 7 -0.02 7.00 -8.66
CA VAL A 7 -0.98 7.12 -7.54
C VAL A 7 -2.35 7.43 -8.13
N ILE A 8 -3.29 6.49 -8.03
CA ILE A 8 -4.66 6.65 -8.53
C ILE A 8 -5.54 7.25 -7.43
N ALA A 9 -5.40 6.76 -6.21
CA ALA A 9 -6.07 7.28 -5.04
C ALA A 9 -5.27 6.89 -3.78
N SER A 10 -5.28 7.76 -2.75
CA SER A 10 -4.56 7.51 -1.49
C SER A 10 -5.22 8.28 -0.35
N SER A 11 -6.21 7.66 0.29
CA SER A 11 -6.91 8.23 1.46
C SER A 11 -7.80 7.17 2.13
N SER A 12 -8.38 7.52 3.28
CA SER A 12 -9.45 6.72 3.91
C SER A 12 -10.75 6.60 3.06
N GLY A 13 -10.85 7.34 1.96
CA GLY A 13 -11.91 7.21 0.97
C GLY A 13 -11.63 6.20 -0.14
N GLY A 14 -10.41 5.69 -0.23
CA GLY A 14 -10.00 4.66 -1.17
C GLY A 14 -8.54 4.73 -1.58
N ASN A 15 -7.93 3.57 -1.77
CA ASN A 15 -6.54 3.39 -2.11
C ASN A 15 -6.41 2.55 -3.37
N ALA A 16 -5.63 3.02 -4.34
CA ALA A 16 -5.31 2.30 -5.55
C ALA A 16 -4.04 2.88 -6.19
N TYR A 17 -3.11 2.02 -6.55
CA TYR A 17 -1.82 2.39 -7.13
C TYR A 17 -1.52 1.46 -8.30
N ARG A 18 -0.88 1.98 -9.35
CA ARG A 18 -0.33 1.17 -10.42
C ARG A 18 1.19 1.16 -10.33
N LEU A 19 1.78 -0.02 -10.21
CA LEU A 19 3.21 -0.25 -10.30
C LEU A 19 3.54 -0.84 -11.65
N SER A 20 4.41 -0.19 -12.43
CA SER A 20 4.89 -0.63 -13.73
C SER A 20 6.42 -0.77 -13.72
N CYS A 21 6.93 -1.93 -14.11
CA CYS A 21 8.36 -2.21 -14.16
C CYS A 21 8.73 -3.11 -15.35
N GLY A 22 9.98 -3.53 -15.47
CA GLY A 22 10.43 -4.43 -16.53
C GLY A 22 9.78 -5.81 -16.50
N GLY A 23 9.36 -6.25 -15.32
CA GLY A 23 8.72 -7.54 -15.09
C GLY A 23 7.22 -7.58 -15.32
N GLY A 24 6.54 -6.42 -15.45
CA GLY A 24 5.10 -6.35 -15.64
C GLY A 24 4.43 -5.15 -14.97
N ASN A 25 3.10 -5.20 -14.89
CA ASN A 25 2.28 -4.16 -14.28
C ASN A 25 1.33 -4.75 -13.21
N LEU A 26 1.36 -4.18 -12.03
CA LEU A 26 0.50 -4.57 -10.93
C LEU A 26 -0.42 -3.40 -10.53
N LEU A 27 -1.63 -3.73 -10.11
CA LEU A 27 -2.37 -2.87 -9.21
C LEU A 27 -1.98 -3.25 -7.77
N ILE A 28 -1.79 -2.25 -6.94
CA ILE A 28 -1.65 -2.39 -5.50
C ILE A 28 -2.86 -1.69 -4.91
N GLU A 29 -3.69 -2.40 -4.21
CA GLU A 29 -5.02 -2.00 -3.77
C GLU A 29 -6.01 -1.72 -4.92
N CYS A 30 -7.29 -1.79 -4.60
CA CYS A 30 -8.38 -1.49 -5.52
C CYS A 30 -9.59 -0.88 -4.77
N GLY A 31 -9.32 -0.01 -3.80
CA GLY A 31 -10.26 0.53 -2.83
C GLY A 31 -11.16 1.66 -3.32
N ILE A 32 -11.25 1.88 -4.62
CA ILE A 32 -12.16 2.87 -5.21
C ILE A 32 -13.22 2.17 -6.08
N PRO A 33 -14.38 2.82 -6.33
CA PRO A 33 -15.40 2.26 -7.20
C PRO A 33 -14.84 1.82 -8.55
N TYR A 34 -15.16 0.61 -9.00
CA TYR A 34 -14.62 0.01 -10.22
C TYR A 34 -14.65 0.93 -11.45
N ARG A 35 -15.74 1.72 -11.61
CA ARG A 35 -15.85 2.66 -12.75
C ARG A 35 -14.80 3.78 -12.70
N LYS A 36 -14.46 4.24 -11.49
CA LYS A 36 -13.40 5.23 -11.31
C LYS A 36 -12.03 4.60 -11.57
N LEU A 37 -11.79 3.42 -11.03
CA LEU A 37 -10.57 2.66 -11.28
C LEU A 37 -10.36 2.42 -12.78
N LEU A 38 -11.39 1.93 -13.48
CA LEU A 38 -11.32 1.68 -14.92
C LEU A 38 -11.02 2.96 -15.73
N ARG A 39 -11.59 4.10 -15.33
CA ARG A 39 -11.29 5.40 -15.97
C ARG A 39 -9.82 5.80 -15.76
N ALA A 40 -9.28 5.60 -14.57
CA ALA A 40 -7.87 5.88 -14.26
C ALA A 40 -6.89 4.98 -15.02
N LEU A 41 -7.36 3.82 -15.46
CA LEU A 41 -6.63 2.86 -16.28
C LEU A 41 -6.96 2.99 -17.79
N ASP A 42 -7.41 4.18 -18.24
CA ASP A 42 -7.76 4.44 -19.62
C ASP A 42 -8.72 3.41 -20.23
N PHE A 43 -9.67 2.93 -19.41
CA PHE A 43 -10.66 1.90 -19.74
C PHE A 43 -10.09 0.55 -20.17
N SER A 44 -8.83 0.26 -19.84
CA SER A 44 -8.17 -1.00 -20.18
C SER A 44 -7.64 -1.71 -18.92
N LEU A 45 -7.87 -3.03 -18.88
CA LEU A 45 -7.28 -3.93 -17.87
C LEU A 45 -6.27 -4.89 -18.50
N THR A 46 -6.06 -4.82 -19.81
CA THR A 46 -5.25 -5.81 -20.56
C THR A 46 -3.79 -5.83 -20.13
N ASP A 47 -3.28 -4.70 -19.64
CA ASP A 47 -1.88 -4.56 -19.23
C ASP A 47 -1.67 -4.85 -17.74
N ILE A 48 -2.71 -5.25 -17.00
CA ILE A 48 -2.62 -5.56 -15.59
C ILE A 48 -2.41 -7.07 -15.40
N ASP A 49 -1.24 -7.44 -14.88
CA ASP A 49 -0.86 -8.84 -14.64
C ASP A 49 -1.49 -9.41 -13.36
N GLY A 50 -1.88 -8.55 -12.43
CA GLY A 50 -2.54 -8.92 -11.19
C GLY A 50 -2.74 -7.77 -10.22
N VAL A 51 -3.50 -8.05 -9.16
CA VAL A 51 -3.78 -7.11 -8.07
C VAL A 51 -3.20 -7.66 -6.77
N LEU A 52 -2.39 -6.88 -6.06
CA LEU A 52 -2.00 -7.14 -4.68
C LEU A 52 -3.00 -6.43 -3.77
N LEU A 53 -3.70 -7.18 -2.94
CA LEU A 53 -4.68 -6.65 -2.00
C LEU A 53 -4.20 -6.95 -0.57
N SER A 54 -4.00 -5.90 0.22
CA SER A 54 -3.48 -6.03 1.58
C SER A 54 -4.50 -6.66 2.53
N HIS A 55 -5.75 -6.18 2.52
CA HIS A 55 -6.80 -6.65 3.42
C HIS A 55 -8.21 -6.33 2.90
N CYS A 56 -9.24 -6.71 3.69
CA CYS A 56 -10.63 -6.71 3.24
C CYS A 56 -11.40 -5.38 3.39
N HIS A 57 -10.86 -4.35 4.04
CA HIS A 57 -11.60 -3.10 4.22
C HIS A 57 -11.96 -2.46 2.88
N SER A 58 -13.10 -1.77 2.84
CA SER A 58 -13.72 -1.29 1.60
C SER A 58 -12.88 -0.27 0.85
N ASP A 59 -12.12 0.55 1.55
CA ASP A 59 -11.19 1.55 0.99
C ASP A 59 -9.89 0.93 0.43
N HIS A 60 -9.76 -0.41 0.49
CA HIS A 60 -8.72 -1.20 -0.15
C HIS A 60 -9.27 -2.18 -1.18
N SER A 61 -10.51 -2.67 -1.01
CA SER A 61 -11.05 -3.81 -1.74
C SER A 61 -12.29 -3.51 -2.61
N ALA A 62 -12.81 -2.28 -2.67
CA ALA A 62 -14.10 -1.93 -3.28
C ALA A 62 -14.30 -2.48 -4.71
N ALA A 63 -13.25 -2.53 -5.53
CA ALA A 63 -13.33 -3.05 -6.90
C ALA A 63 -12.94 -4.54 -7.03
N ALA A 64 -12.49 -5.21 -5.96
CA ALA A 64 -11.94 -6.58 -6.03
C ALA A 64 -12.90 -7.57 -6.69
N ARG A 65 -14.18 -7.55 -6.33
CA ARG A 65 -15.23 -8.42 -6.91
C ARG A 65 -15.37 -8.24 -8.43
N GLU A 66 -15.37 -7.00 -8.89
CA GLU A 66 -15.49 -6.73 -10.33
C GLU A 66 -14.22 -7.11 -11.09
N LEU A 67 -13.04 -6.91 -10.52
CA LEU A 67 -11.76 -7.31 -11.12
C LEU A 67 -11.69 -8.84 -11.30
N VAL A 68 -12.06 -9.61 -10.25
CA VAL A 68 -12.16 -11.08 -10.32
C VAL A 68 -13.13 -11.51 -11.43
N ARG A 69 -14.33 -10.89 -11.52
CA ARG A 69 -15.32 -11.17 -12.57
C ARG A 69 -14.81 -10.85 -13.99
N ARG A 70 -13.90 -9.88 -14.12
CA ARG A 70 -13.27 -9.48 -15.39
C ARG A 70 -12.05 -10.32 -15.75
N GLY A 71 -11.74 -11.33 -14.94
CA GLY A 71 -10.65 -12.28 -15.23
C GLY A 71 -9.29 -11.83 -14.73
N ILE A 72 -9.21 -10.79 -13.89
CA ILE A 72 -7.95 -10.35 -13.25
C ILE A 72 -7.69 -11.20 -12.00
N ASP A 73 -6.49 -11.71 -11.88
CA ASP A 73 -6.04 -12.42 -10.68
C ASP A 73 -5.83 -11.42 -9.53
N VAL A 74 -6.46 -11.70 -8.38
CA VAL A 74 -6.28 -10.94 -7.14
C VAL A 74 -5.53 -11.81 -6.15
N TYR A 75 -4.44 -11.29 -5.60
CA TYR A 75 -3.55 -11.96 -4.64
C TYR A 75 -3.74 -11.33 -3.26
N SER A 76 -4.18 -12.13 -2.29
CA SER A 76 -4.40 -11.71 -0.91
C SER A 76 -4.40 -12.93 0.01
N SER A 77 -4.54 -12.72 1.33
CA SER A 77 -4.71 -13.82 2.28
C SER A 77 -6.04 -14.56 2.06
N ALA A 78 -6.10 -15.82 2.46
CA ALA A 78 -7.33 -16.62 2.41
C ALA A 78 -8.42 -15.98 3.28
N ALA A 79 -8.05 -15.44 4.45
CA ALA A 79 -8.97 -14.78 5.37
C ALA A 79 -9.56 -13.48 4.79
N THR A 80 -8.77 -12.72 4.00
CA THR A 80 -9.27 -11.56 3.25
C THR A 80 -10.33 -11.99 2.24
N PHE A 81 -10.12 -13.05 1.47
CA PHE A 81 -11.12 -13.53 0.51
C PHE A 81 -12.39 -14.04 1.20
N GLU A 82 -12.25 -14.74 2.32
CA GLU A 82 -13.39 -15.20 3.14
C GLU A 82 -14.21 -14.01 3.62
N ALA A 83 -13.57 -12.99 4.19
CA ALA A 83 -14.24 -11.77 4.67
C ALA A 83 -14.97 -11.01 3.55
N LEU A 84 -14.43 -11.01 2.32
CA LEU A 84 -15.05 -10.40 1.14
C LEU A 84 -16.14 -11.28 0.49
N GLY A 85 -16.29 -12.54 0.91
CA GLY A 85 -17.15 -13.53 0.26
C GLY A 85 -16.73 -13.73 -1.20
N LEU A 86 -15.44 -13.78 -1.47
CA LEU A 86 -14.86 -14.02 -2.79
C LEU A 86 -14.25 -15.41 -2.87
N SER A 87 -14.47 -16.09 -3.99
CA SER A 87 -13.90 -17.41 -4.26
C SER A 87 -13.72 -17.64 -5.76
N GLY A 88 -12.98 -18.69 -6.11
CA GLY A 88 -12.73 -19.07 -7.50
C GLY A 88 -11.27 -18.97 -7.89
N HIS A 89 -10.95 -19.41 -9.09
CA HIS A 89 -9.57 -19.56 -9.58
C HIS A 89 -8.80 -18.25 -9.76
N ARG A 90 -9.49 -17.10 -9.75
CA ARG A 90 -8.87 -15.75 -9.80
C ARG A 90 -8.57 -15.17 -8.43
N CYS A 91 -9.07 -15.80 -7.35
CA CYS A 91 -8.71 -15.48 -6.00
C CYS A 91 -7.46 -16.29 -5.63
N ARG A 92 -6.30 -15.68 -5.74
CA ARG A 92 -4.99 -16.31 -5.50
C ARG A 92 -4.61 -16.14 -4.04
N ALA A 93 -4.96 -17.12 -3.21
CA ALA A 93 -4.60 -17.07 -1.81
C ALA A 93 -3.08 -17.19 -1.63
N VAL A 94 -2.48 -16.25 -0.94
CA VAL A 94 -1.05 -16.20 -0.58
C VAL A 94 -0.90 -16.16 0.94
N LYS A 95 0.29 -16.48 1.43
CA LYS A 95 0.59 -16.48 2.87
C LYS A 95 1.80 -15.60 3.16
N ALA A 96 1.79 -14.98 4.33
CA ALA A 96 2.97 -14.28 4.82
C ALA A 96 4.19 -15.19 4.79
N HIS A 97 5.35 -14.64 4.39
CA HIS A 97 6.65 -15.31 4.30
C HIS A 97 6.79 -16.39 3.20
N GLU A 98 5.77 -16.59 2.36
CA GLU A 98 5.83 -17.49 1.20
C GLU A 98 5.92 -16.67 -0.09
N PRO A 99 7.10 -16.51 -0.72
CA PRO A 99 7.24 -15.71 -1.93
C PRO A 99 6.55 -16.38 -3.14
N PHE A 100 6.04 -15.54 -4.04
CA PHE A 100 5.41 -16.00 -5.29
C PHE A 100 5.77 -15.08 -6.46
N MET A 101 5.39 -15.49 -7.68
CA MET A 101 5.68 -14.76 -8.91
C MET A 101 4.39 -14.29 -9.61
N ILE A 102 4.45 -13.09 -10.16
CA ILE A 102 3.46 -12.57 -11.12
C ILE A 102 4.26 -12.07 -12.33
N GLY A 103 4.22 -12.81 -13.44
CA GLY A 103 5.09 -12.51 -14.58
C GLY A 103 6.57 -12.47 -14.19
N GLY A 104 7.24 -11.37 -14.46
CA GLY A 104 8.64 -11.12 -14.07
C GLY A 104 8.80 -10.41 -12.72
N ILE A 105 7.79 -10.40 -11.88
CA ILE A 105 7.80 -9.74 -10.58
C ILE A 105 7.77 -10.79 -9.47
N SER A 106 8.75 -10.76 -8.57
CA SER A 106 8.74 -11.55 -7.34
C SER A 106 8.07 -10.75 -6.22
N VAL A 107 7.11 -11.36 -5.54
CA VAL A 107 6.39 -10.75 -4.42
C VAL A 107 6.62 -11.57 -3.16
N TYR A 108 7.06 -10.91 -2.09
CA TYR A 108 7.21 -11.49 -0.76
C TYR A 108 6.19 -10.83 0.17
N PRO A 109 5.11 -11.54 0.55
CA PRO A 109 4.15 -11.03 1.51
C PRO A 109 4.72 -11.11 2.93
N PHE A 110 4.33 -10.18 3.78
CA PHE A 110 4.62 -10.24 5.22
C PHE A 110 3.40 -9.74 6.01
N ASP A 111 3.29 -10.19 7.25
CA ASP A 111 2.20 -9.79 8.14
C ASP A 111 2.38 -8.37 8.65
N VAL A 112 1.28 -7.68 8.80
CA VAL A 112 1.19 -6.34 9.38
C VAL A 112 0.16 -6.31 10.51
N GLN A 113 0.17 -5.26 11.32
CA GLN A 113 -0.64 -5.15 12.53
C GLN A 113 -1.84 -4.22 12.29
N HIS A 114 -2.99 -4.82 11.98
CA HIS A 114 -4.24 -4.09 11.68
C HIS A 114 -5.47 -4.84 12.20
N ASP A 115 -6.62 -4.16 12.30
CA ASP A 115 -7.91 -4.72 12.73
C ASP A 115 -8.68 -5.43 11.60
N ALA A 116 -7.95 -6.15 10.74
CA ALA A 116 -8.48 -6.97 9.65
C ALA A 116 -7.97 -8.42 9.75
N PRO A 117 -8.67 -9.43 9.18
CA PRO A 117 -8.17 -10.80 9.12
C PRO A 117 -6.96 -10.95 8.21
N ASP A 118 -5.85 -11.47 8.72
CA ASP A 118 -4.59 -11.75 8.00
C ASP A 118 -4.15 -10.63 7.04
N PRO A 119 -3.94 -9.37 7.52
CA PRO A 119 -3.53 -8.27 6.68
C PRO A 119 -2.07 -8.43 6.23
N LEU A 120 -1.76 -8.04 5.00
CA LEU A 120 -0.46 -8.25 4.36
C LEU A 120 0.19 -6.94 3.91
N GLY A 121 1.49 -6.82 4.13
CA GLY A 121 2.38 -5.96 3.38
C GLY A 121 3.13 -6.75 2.32
N PHE A 122 3.82 -6.07 1.39
CA PHE A 122 4.50 -6.72 0.27
C PHE A 122 5.88 -6.13 0.01
N VAL A 123 6.89 -6.99 -0.19
CA VAL A 123 8.13 -6.60 -0.86
C VAL A 123 8.03 -7.07 -2.30
N ILE A 124 8.01 -6.11 -3.23
CA ILE A 124 7.82 -6.32 -4.66
C ILE A 124 9.16 -6.12 -5.35
N THR A 125 9.65 -7.12 -6.06
CA THR A 125 10.95 -7.09 -6.72
C THR A 125 10.79 -7.29 -8.23
N ASP A 126 11.18 -6.30 -9.03
CA ASP A 126 11.38 -6.49 -10.47
C ASP A 126 12.60 -7.38 -10.70
N THR A 127 12.39 -8.60 -11.19
CA THR A 127 13.48 -9.57 -11.36
C THR A 127 14.47 -9.17 -12.43
N ALA A 128 14.07 -8.32 -13.39
CA ALA A 128 14.94 -7.87 -14.47
C ALA A 128 15.94 -6.80 -14.01
N SER A 129 15.53 -5.87 -13.15
CA SER A 129 16.38 -4.78 -12.65
C SER A 129 16.92 -5.02 -11.24
N GLY A 130 16.27 -5.90 -10.46
CA GLY A 130 16.55 -6.07 -9.04
C GLY A 130 16.04 -4.91 -8.17
N GLU A 131 15.26 -3.97 -8.72
CA GLU A 131 14.66 -2.87 -7.96
C GLU A 131 13.57 -3.40 -7.01
N ARG A 132 13.63 -2.99 -5.75
CA ARG A 132 12.75 -3.48 -4.68
C ARG A 132 11.89 -2.37 -4.12
N THR A 133 10.58 -2.59 -4.14
CA THR A 133 9.56 -1.73 -3.54
C THR A 133 9.01 -2.40 -2.29
N LEU A 134 9.07 -1.71 -1.15
CA LEU A 134 8.39 -2.09 0.08
C LEU A 134 7.05 -1.37 0.12
N PHE A 135 5.95 -2.13 0.21
CA PHE A 135 4.59 -1.61 0.36
C PHE A 135 3.99 -2.07 1.68
N PHE A 136 3.46 -1.14 2.45
CA PHE A 136 2.63 -1.41 3.62
C PHE A 136 1.62 -0.28 3.83
N THR A 137 0.45 -0.65 4.29
CA THR A 137 -0.65 0.26 4.64
C THR A 137 -1.39 -0.28 5.84
N ASP A 138 -2.17 0.55 6.50
CA ASP A 138 -3.04 0.18 7.62
C ASP A 138 -2.32 -0.72 8.63
N THR A 139 -1.25 -0.16 9.21
CA THR A 139 -0.49 -0.82 10.28
C THR A 139 0.14 0.22 11.19
N TYR A 140 0.05 0.02 12.49
CA TYR A 140 0.71 0.94 13.40
C TYR A 140 2.23 0.71 13.48
N TYR A 141 2.71 -0.48 13.06
CA TYR A 141 4.11 -0.85 13.13
C TYR A 141 4.46 -1.92 12.09
N VAL A 142 5.69 -1.91 11.57
CA VAL A 142 6.27 -2.98 10.75
C VAL A 142 7.43 -3.58 11.51
N GLU A 143 7.34 -4.88 11.84
CA GLU A 143 8.34 -5.58 12.64
C GLU A 143 9.64 -5.90 11.89
N TYR A 144 9.57 -5.88 10.55
CA TYR A 144 10.66 -6.35 9.67
C TYR A 144 11.46 -5.21 9.08
N VAL A 145 12.76 -5.43 8.92
CA VAL A 145 13.65 -4.58 8.13
C VAL A 145 14.14 -5.39 6.93
N PHE A 146 13.72 -4.99 5.74
CA PHE A 146 14.09 -5.66 4.49
C PHE A 146 15.31 -5.01 3.87
N SER A 147 16.34 -5.80 3.54
CA SER A 147 17.55 -5.29 2.90
C SER A 147 17.31 -4.90 1.44
N GLY A 148 18.06 -3.93 0.96
CA GLY A 148 18.11 -3.58 -0.46
C GLY A 148 16.84 -2.96 -1.02
N VAL A 149 16.07 -2.24 -0.22
CA VAL A 149 14.87 -1.51 -0.65
C VAL A 149 15.28 -0.23 -1.39
N ASP A 150 14.72 -0.03 -2.57
CA ASP A 150 14.92 1.14 -3.42
C ASP A 150 13.78 2.14 -3.31
N VAL A 151 12.56 1.64 -3.04
CA VAL A 151 11.33 2.45 -2.96
C VAL A 151 10.52 2.00 -1.75
N ILE A 152 10.06 2.96 -0.96
CA ILE A 152 9.08 2.71 0.11
C ILE A 152 7.75 3.35 -0.30
N MET A 153 6.67 2.57 -0.23
CA MET A 153 5.29 2.98 -0.29
C MET A 153 4.66 2.68 1.06
N GLY A 154 4.61 3.64 1.94
CA GLY A 154 4.19 3.42 3.33
C GLY A 154 3.11 4.38 3.79
N GLU A 155 2.19 3.87 4.60
CA GLU A 155 1.22 4.68 5.29
C GLU A 155 1.89 5.67 6.25
N VAL A 156 1.36 6.89 6.31
CA VAL A 156 1.62 7.86 7.37
C VAL A 156 0.33 8.62 7.66
N ASN A 157 -0.46 8.08 8.56
CA ASN A 157 -1.85 8.49 8.72
C ASN A 157 -2.03 9.73 9.60
N TYR A 158 -1.34 9.81 10.72
CA TYR A 158 -1.48 10.87 11.70
C TYR A 158 -0.16 11.21 12.38
N SER A 159 -0.13 12.27 13.20
CA SER A 159 0.94 12.56 14.15
C SER A 159 0.34 12.86 15.52
N MET A 160 1.09 12.59 16.57
CA MET A 160 0.69 12.98 17.92
C MET A 160 0.46 14.50 18.06
N LYS A 161 1.07 15.32 17.18
CA LYS A 161 0.89 16.78 17.15
C LYS A 161 -0.36 17.23 16.39
N THR A 162 -0.79 16.45 15.39
CA THR A 162 -1.96 16.79 14.54
C THR A 162 -3.24 16.11 15.00
N LEU A 163 -3.11 15.19 15.96
CA LEU A 163 -4.23 14.44 16.50
C LEU A 163 -5.22 15.37 17.22
N SER A 164 -6.50 15.33 16.81
CA SER A 164 -7.55 16.16 17.40
C SER A 164 -7.69 15.89 18.91
N ALA A 165 -7.67 16.97 19.71
CA ALA A 165 -7.85 16.89 21.17
C ALA A 165 -9.25 16.39 21.57
N ASP A 166 -10.25 16.67 20.71
CA ASP A 166 -11.67 16.32 20.97
C ASP A 166 -12.03 14.90 20.46
N MET A 167 -11.05 14.15 19.98
CA MET A 167 -11.28 12.79 19.50
C MET A 167 -11.74 11.88 20.64
N ARG A 168 -12.85 11.14 20.42
CA ARG A 168 -13.34 10.15 21.38
C ARG A 168 -12.26 9.10 21.69
N ALA A 169 -12.11 8.73 22.95
CA ALA A 169 -11.05 7.82 23.41
C ALA A 169 -11.00 6.50 22.60
N ALA A 170 -12.14 5.86 22.35
CA ALA A 170 -12.20 4.63 21.56
C ALA A 170 -11.72 4.81 20.10
N ARG A 171 -12.04 5.95 19.43
CA ARG A 171 -11.56 6.26 18.08
C ARG A 171 -10.05 6.49 18.08
N ARG A 172 -9.56 7.16 19.13
CA ARG A 172 -8.12 7.43 19.30
C ARG A 172 -7.35 6.13 19.51
N GLU A 173 -7.82 5.26 20.38
CA GLU A 173 -7.21 3.96 20.64
C GLU A 173 -7.16 3.11 19.36
N ARG A 174 -8.28 2.99 18.63
CA ARG A 174 -8.32 2.29 17.35
C ARG A 174 -7.32 2.88 16.35
N LEU A 175 -7.29 4.21 16.18
CA LEU A 175 -6.35 4.87 15.27
C LEU A 175 -4.90 4.51 15.62
N MET A 176 -4.53 4.57 16.90
CA MET A 176 -3.17 4.32 17.38
C MET A 176 -2.75 2.85 17.28
N THR A 177 -3.68 1.92 17.22
CA THR A 177 -3.42 0.47 17.12
C THR A 177 -3.60 -0.09 15.72
N SER A 178 -4.13 0.70 14.77
CA SER A 178 -4.43 0.26 13.41
C SER A 178 -3.69 1.02 12.32
N HIS A 179 -3.15 2.22 12.63
CA HIS A 179 -2.52 3.08 11.62
C HIS A 179 -1.17 3.63 12.08
N MET A 180 -0.30 3.92 11.12
CA MET A 180 1.05 4.39 11.39
C MET A 180 1.08 5.88 11.67
N SER A 181 1.68 6.26 12.81
CA SER A 181 1.97 7.64 13.11
C SER A 181 3.20 8.13 12.33
N LEU A 182 3.32 9.45 12.14
CA LEU A 182 4.52 10.07 11.59
C LEU A 182 5.77 9.68 12.40
N GLU A 183 5.64 9.62 13.71
CA GLU A 183 6.75 9.28 14.61
C GLU A 183 7.29 7.86 14.35
N HIS A 184 6.40 6.86 14.21
CA HIS A 184 6.78 5.49 13.85
C HIS A 184 7.31 5.40 12.42
N PHE A 185 6.69 6.12 11.48
CA PHE A 185 7.17 6.18 10.10
C PHE A 185 8.59 6.75 10.01
N LEU A 186 8.89 7.82 10.73
CA LEU A 186 10.24 8.40 10.80
C LEU A 186 11.26 7.44 11.44
N GLN A 187 10.85 6.67 12.45
CA GLN A 187 11.69 5.64 13.05
C GLN A 187 12.00 4.53 12.04
N LEU A 188 10.99 4.05 11.32
CA LEU A 188 11.14 3.06 10.25
C LEU A 188 12.08 3.57 9.16
N LEU A 189 11.88 4.78 8.65
CA LEU A 189 12.71 5.37 7.59
C LEU A 189 14.20 5.43 7.95
N ARG A 190 14.55 5.69 9.20
CA ARG A 190 15.95 5.69 9.67
C ARG A 190 16.64 4.34 9.49
N SER A 191 15.88 3.24 9.53
CA SER A 191 16.40 1.89 9.26
C SER A 191 16.68 1.64 7.79
N TYR A 192 16.13 2.49 6.90
CA TYR A 192 16.25 2.42 5.45
C TYR A 192 17.02 3.59 4.84
N ASP A 193 17.53 4.53 5.65
CA ASP A 193 18.32 5.66 5.14
C ASP A 193 19.70 5.18 4.67
N THR A 194 19.69 4.65 3.47
CA THR A 194 20.86 4.13 2.76
C THR A 194 20.96 4.79 1.39
N PRO A 195 22.15 4.82 0.75
CA PRO A 195 22.28 5.31 -0.62
C PRO A 195 21.42 4.56 -1.65
N ARG A 196 20.89 3.41 -1.28
CA ARG A 196 20.01 2.61 -2.13
C ARG A 196 18.57 3.10 -2.14
N LEU A 197 18.05 3.63 -1.05
CA LEU A 197 16.71 4.20 -1.00
C LEU A 197 16.63 5.45 -1.88
N LYS A 198 15.80 5.40 -2.90
CA LYS A 198 15.68 6.45 -3.93
C LYS A 198 14.40 7.27 -3.78
N ARG A 199 13.28 6.62 -3.39
CA ARG A 199 11.96 7.24 -3.32
C ARG A 199 11.17 6.76 -2.12
N VAL A 200 10.44 7.68 -1.51
CA VAL A 200 9.48 7.43 -0.44
C VAL A 200 8.12 8.00 -0.85
N TYR A 201 7.12 7.15 -0.95
CA TYR A 201 5.73 7.53 -1.12
C TYR A 201 5.06 7.49 0.25
N ALA A 202 4.69 8.65 0.77
CA ALA A 202 3.89 8.78 1.98
C ALA A 202 2.42 8.72 1.60
N MET A 203 1.74 7.66 2.03
CA MET A 203 0.39 7.30 1.59
C MET A 203 -0.62 7.35 2.74
N HIS A 204 -1.90 7.24 2.40
CA HIS A 204 -3.01 7.05 3.33
C HIS A 204 -3.06 8.08 4.47
N LEU A 205 -2.82 9.37 4.12
CA LEU A 205 -2.89 10.46 5.09
C LEU A 205 -4.35 10.66 5.54
N SER A 206 -4.55 10.83 6.86
CA SER A 206 -5.87 11.13 7.42
C SER A 206 -6.33 12.55 7.05
N ASP A 207 -7.60 12.70 6.70
CA ASP A 207 -8.19 14.01 6.39
C ASP A 207 -8.21 14.94 7.62
N ASP A 208 -8.45 14.36 8.80
CA ASP A 208 -8.67 15.11 10.03
C ASP A 208 -7.40 15.20 10.92
N ASN A 209 -6.44 14.28 10.75
CA ASN A 209 -5.35 14.08 11.72
C ASN A 209 -3.95 14.14 11.06
N SER A 210 -3.84 14.61 9.83
CA SER A 210 -2.57 14.86 9.16
C SER A 210 -2.42 16.35 8.79
N ASP A 211 -1.17 16.78 8.69
CA ASP A 211 -0.75 18.08 8.16
C ASP A 211 0.34 17.80 7.12
N GLU A 212 -0.01 17.96 5.84
CA GLU A 212 0.88 17.59 4.73
C GLU A 212 2.19 18.38 4.76
N GLU A 213 2.15 19.68 5.04
CA GLU A 213 3.37 20.51 5.08
C GLU A 213 4.27 20.10 6.23
N TYR A 214 3.67 19.81 7.39
CA TYR A 214 4.40 19.31 8.55
C TYR A 214 5.02 17.94 8.24
N PHE A 215 4.27 17.00 7.67
CA PHE A 215 4.75 15.65 7.32
C PHE A 215 5.87 15.73 6.27
N ARG A 216 5.68 16.51 5.22
CA ARG A 216 6.69 16.75 4.18
C ARG A 216 8.01 17.24 4.77
N ARG A 217 7.94 18.22 5.64
CA ARG A 217 9.12 18.80 6.29
C ARG A 217 9.85 17.78 7.15
N GLU A 218 9.14 17.04 8.00
CA GLU A 218 9.76 16.09 8.93
C GLU A 218 10.33 14.87 8.19
N ILE A 219 9.62 14.33 7.19
CA ILE A 219 10.10 13.20 6.39
C ILE A 219 11.32 13.61 5.55
N SER A 220 11.29 14.78 4.88
CA SER A 220 12.43 15.27 4.09
C SER A 220 13.69 15.54 4.93
N ARG A 221 13.55 15.74 6.23
CA ARG A 221 14.70 15.86 7.14
C ARG A 221 15.27 14.49 7.55
N ALA A 222 14.46 13.46 7.49
CA ALA A 222 14.82 12.13 7.97
C ALA A 222 15.53 11.27 6.92
N VAL A 223 15.30 11.52 5.61
CA VAL A 223 15.88 10.75 4.51
C VAL A 223 16.35 11.64 3.38
N SER A 224 17.37 11.18 2.65
CA SER A 224 17.89 11.85 1.45
C SER A 224 17.15 11.44 0.17
N ALA A 225 16.23 10.47 0.25
CA ALA A 225 15.43 9.99 -0.87
C ALA A 225 14.39 11.03 -1.33
N GLU A 226 14.00 10.96 -2.60
CA GLU A 226 12.90 11.76 -3.14
C GLU A 226 11.59 11.42 -2.41
N LEU A 227 10.93 12.44 -1.85
CA LEU A 227 9.64 12.29 -1.15
C LEU A 227 8.47 12.68 -2.04
N ILE A 228 7.52 11.78 -2.16
CA ILE A 228 6.23 11.98 -2.80
C ILE A 228 5.14 11.84 -1.72
N ILE A 229 4.44 12.91 -1.39
CA ILE A 229 3.21 12.80 -0.61
C ILE A 229 2.10 12.45 -1.60
N CYS A 230 1.44 11.33 -1.38
CA CYS A 230 0.37 10.87 -2.27
C CYS A 230 -0.89 11.70 -2.05
N GLU A 231 -1.33 12.36 -3.12
CA GLU A 231 -2.56 13.15 -3.10
C GLU A 231 -3.81 12.28 -2.90
N ARG A 232 -4.83 12.86 -2.27
CA ARG A 232 -6.05 12.17 -1.82
C ARG A 232 -6.90 11.57 -2.95
N SER A 233 -6.86 12.13 -4.13
CA SER A 233 -7.49 11.56 -5.35
C SER A 233 -7.08 12.34 -6.58
N ILE A 234 -6.74 11.65 -7.64
CA ILE A 234 -6.45 12.25 -8.96
C ILE A 234 -7.71 12.29 -9.85
N ILE A 235 -8.86 11.73 -9.37
CA ILE A 235 -10.09 11.55 -10.19
C ILE A 235 -11.33 12.09 -9.47
#